data_39d289a25829b4fc4382745d8a7c1ffe
#
_entry.id   39d289a25829b4fc4382745d8a7c1ffe
#
_cell.length_a   1.000
_cell.length_b   1.000
_cell.length_c   1.000
_cell.angle_alpha   90.00
_cell.angle_beta   90.00
_cell.angle_gamma   90.00
#
_symmetry.space_group_name_H-M   'P 1'
#
loop_
_entity.id
_entity.type
_entity.pdbx_description
1 polymer ?
#
loop_
_entity_poly.entity_id
_entity_poly.type
_entity_poly.pdbx_seq_one_letter_code
_entity_poly.pdbx_strand_id
1 'polypeptide(L)'
;MADYCKMWEDLGMDVENHDLLCSVLPGAIGDVFLSQENRPEAMDYFDMVLADVHGLRPAELVEFKKNGGKVFGTFCTYVPDEIIFAGNGIATGLCAGSQFWVPGGERYLPANTCPLIKAMLGARFDRTCPFYRLADIYIGENTCDGKKKEYEILGTDVQMHIMDLPQMKRPKDIEKWADECHDLLEMVEKETGNKITPEKLA
;
A
#
# COMPACT_ATOMS: atom_id res chain seq x y z
N MET A 1 -4.25 -18.39 -17.80
CA MET A 1 -4.30 -17.39 -16.70
C MET A 1 -5.20 -17.95 -15.63
N ALA A 2 -4.81 -17.88 -14.37
CA ALA A 2 -5.71 -18.24 -13.26
C ALA A 2 -6.90 -17.28 -13.29
N ASP A 3 -8.08 -17.79 -12.95
CA ASP A 3 -9.28 -16.95 -12.81
C ASP A 3 -9.31 -16.36 -11.41
N TYR A 4 -9.06 -15.07 -11.30
CA TYR A 4 -9.08 -14.32 -10.04
C TYR A 4 -10.41 -13.58 -9.78
N CYS A 5 -11.38 -13.66 -10.69
CA CYS A 5 -12.64 -12.91 -10.58
C CYS A 5 -13.33 -13.14 -9.23
N LYS A 6 -13.46 -14.43 -8.82
CA LYS A 6 -14.05 -14.76 -7.53
C LYS A 6 -13.31 -14.14 -6.34
N MET A 7 -11.98 -14.10 -6.37
CA MET A 7 -11.18 -13.47 -5.31
C MET A 7 -11.47 -11.96 -5.23
N TRP A 8 -11.54 -11.29 -6.37
CA TRP A 8 -11.84 -9.85 -6.43
C TRP A 8 -13.26 -9.55 -5.94
N GLU A 9 -14.25 -10.37 -6.31
CA GLU A 9 -15.62 -10.29 -5.79
C GLU A 9 -15.66 -10.46 -4.27
N ASP A 10 -14.98 -11.48 -3.74
CA ASP A 10 -14.92 -11.77 -2.29
C ASP A 10 -14.22 -10.63 -1.51
N LEU A 11 -13.31 -9.89 -2.13
CA LEU A 11 -12.69 -8.68 -1.58
C LEU A 11 -13.61 -7.44 -1.68
N GLY A 12 -14.78 -7.57 -2.30
CA GLY A 12 -15.74 -6.47 -2.49
C GLY A 12 -15.23 -5.42 -3.49
N MET A 13 -14.45 -5.84 -4.48
CA MET A 13 -13.97 -4.95 -5.53
C MET A 13 -15.07 -4.63 -6.55
N ASP A 14 -14.94 -3.50 -7.21
CA ASP A 14 -15.67 -3.16 -8.42
C ASP A 14 -14.96 -3.83 -9.61
N VAL A 15 -15.37 -5.07 -9.92
CA VAL A 15 -14.68 -5.93 -10.89
C VAL A 15 -14.77 -5.34 -12.29
N GLU A 16 -15.89 -4.71 -12.68
CA GLU A 16 -16.06 -4.10 -14.00
C GLU A 16 -15.03 -2.98 -14.24
N ASN A 17 -14.92 -2.04 -13.30
CA ASN A 17 -13.92 -0.97 -13.37
C ASN A 17 -12.48 -1.48 -13.18
N HIS A 18 -12.28 -2.53 -12.39
CA HIS A 18 -10.99 -3.19 -12.27
C HIS A 18 -10.55 -3.84 -13.59
N ASP A 19 -11.44 -4.52 -14.30
CA ASP A 19 -11.15 -5.11 -15.58
C ASP A 19 -10.79 -4.06 -16.64
N LEU A 20 -11.45 -2.89 -16.59
CA LEU A 20 -11.07 -1.76 -17.43
C LEU A 20 -9.62 -1.31 -17.16
N LEU A 21 -9.22 -1.16 -15.90
CA LEU A 21 -7.83 -0.86 -15.53
C LEU A 21 -6.88 -1.94 -16.05
N CYS A 22 -7.18 -3.22 -15.81
CA CYS A 22 -6.35 -4.34 -16.22
C CYS A 22 -6.24 -4.46 -17.74
N SER A 23 -7.23 -4.03 -18.51
CA SER A 23 -7.20 -4.08 -19.97
C SER A 23 -6.16 -3.13 -20.59
N VAL A 24 -5.84 -2.02 -19.94
CA VAL A 24 -4.88 -1.01 -20.43
C VAL A 24 -3.46 -1.25 -19.92
N LEU A 25 -3.28 -1.98 -18.81
CA LEU A 25 -1.97 -2.19 -18.19
C LEU A 25 -0.96 -2.91 -19.12
N PRO A 26 -1.31 -4.00 -19.84
CA PRO A 26 -0.36 -4.69 -20.71
C PRO A 26 0.20 -3.79 -21.81
N GLY A 27 -0.63 -2.95 -22.42
CA GLY A 27 -0.20 -1.97 -23.42
C GLY A 27 0.76 -0.95 -22.82
N ALA A 28 0.41 -0.35 -21.68
CA ALA A 28 1.25 0.63 -20.99
C ALA A 28 2.59 0.01 -20.54
N ILE A 29 2.60 -1.21 -20.03
CA ILE A 29 3.82 -1.93 -19.65
C ILE A 29 4.67 -2.21 -20.88
N GLY A 30 4.07 -2.69 -21.98
CA GLY A 30 4.75 -2.94 -23.24
C GLY A 30 5.42 -1.68 -23.78
N ASP A 31 4.68 -0.59 -23.89
CA ASP A 31 5.14 0.67 -24.50
C ASP A 31 6.18 1.40 -23.65
N VAL A 32 6.06 1.36 -22.32
CA VAL A 32 6.92 2.16 -21.41
C VAL A 32 8.11 1.36 -20.91
N PHE A 33 7.94 0.09 -20.57
CA PHE A 33 9.00 -0.71 -19.93
C PHE A 33 9.65 -1.72 -20.90
N LEU A 34 8.85 -2.54 -21.58
CA LEU A 34 9.40 -3.64 -22.39
C LEU A 34 10.03 -3.16 -23.70
N SER A 35 9.61 -2.01 -24.21
CA SER A 35 10.16 -1.41 -25.42
C SER A 35 11.52 -0.72 -25.22
N GLN A 36 11.97 -0.55 -23.98
CA GLN A 36 13.24 0.13 -23.68
C GLN A 36 14.44 -0.68 -24.19
N GLU A 37 15.40 0.01 -24.82
CA GLU A 37 16.68 -0.57 -25.23
C GLU A 37 17.61 -0.75 -24.03
N ASN A 38 18.56 -1.69 -24.14
CA ASN A 38 19.60 -1.94 -23.12
C ASN A 38 19.06 -2.29 -21.71
N ARG A 39 17.96 -2.98 -21.63
CA ARG A 39 17.41 -3.45 -20.35
C ARG A 39 18.33 -4.52 -19.72
N PRO A 40 18.63 -4.44 -18.42
CA PRO A 40 19.33 -5.51 -17.71
C PRO A 40 18.53 -6.82 -17.75
N GLU A 41 19.19 -7.98 -17.92
CA GLU A 41 18.53 -9.30 -17.89
C GLU A 41 17.73 -9.54 -16.60
N ALA A 42 18.22 -9.04 -15.45
CA ALA A 42 17.52 -9.16 -14.17
C ALA A 42 16.13 -8.48 -14.11
N MET A 43 15.79 -7.65 -15.11
CA MET A 43 14.46 -7.03 -15.21
C MET A 43 13.35 -8.03 -15.52
N ASP A 44 13.64 -9.19 -16.08
CA ASP A 44 12.65 -10.23 -16.41
C ASP A 44 11.81 -10.65 -15.18
N TYR A 45 12.42 -10.68 -13.99
CA TYR A 45 11.70 -10.94 -12.75
C TYR A 45 10.65 -9.86 -12.46
N PHE A 46 11.01 -8.59 -12.61
CA PHE A 46 10.08 -7.48 -12.36
C PHE A 46 8.97 -7.40 -13.42
N ASP A 47 9.28 -7.74 -14.67
CA ASP A 47 8.29 -7.82 -15.74
C ASP A 47 7.23 -8.88 -15.44
N MET A 48 7.65 -10.06 -14.97
CA MET A 48 6.74 -11.10 -14.51
C MET A 48 5.83 -10.63 -13.37
N VAL A 49 6.39 -9.93 -12.38
CA VAL A 49 5.63 -9.40 -11.24
C VAL A 49 4.63 -8.35 -11.69
N LEU A 50 5.02 -7.46 -12.61
CA LEU A 50 4.14 -6.43 -13.14
C LEU A 50 3.03 -6.99 -14.03
N ALA A 51 3.31 -8.07 -14.78
CA ALA A 51 2.32 -8.71 -15.66
C ALA A 51 1.13 -9.30 -14.90
N ASP A 52 1.30 -9.66 -13.63
CA ASP A 52 0.25 -10.26 -12.79
C ASP A 52 0.09 -9.55 -11.42
N VAL A 53 0.29 -8.22 -11.41
CA VAL A 53 0.31 -7.42 -10.19
C VAL A 53 -0.96 -7.53 -9.34
N HIS A 54 -2.12 -7.71 -9.96
CA HIS A 54 -3.41 -7.83 -9.27
C HIS A 54 -3.92 -9.28 -9.12
N GLY A 55 -3.13 -10.27 -9.50
CA GLY A 55 -3.47 -11.68 -9.45
C GLY A 55 -2.73 -12.46 -8.37
N LEU A 56 -1.53 -12.93 -8.69
CA LEU A 56 -0.77 -13.85 -7.84
C LEU A 56 -0.49 -13.28 -6.44
N ARG A 57 0.05 -12.07 -6.36
CA ARG A 57 0.38 -11.47 -5.06
C ARG A 57 -0.84 -11.21 -4.18
N PRO A 58 -1.95 -10.63 -4.65
CA PRO A 58 -3.21 -10.61 -3.89
C PRO A 58 -3.68 -11.98 -3.43
N ALA A 59 -3.57 -13.03 -4.25
CA ALA A 59 -3.96 -14.37 -3.86
C ALA A 59 -3.11 -14.94 -2.70
N GLU A 60 -1.80 -14.71 -2.72
CA GLU A 60 -0.91 -15.05 -1.59
C GLU A 60 -1.30 -14.31 -0.30
N LEU A 61 -1.63 -13.02 -0.41
CA LEU A 61 -2.07 -12.22 0.74
C LEU A 61 -3.42 -12.69 1.29
N VAL A 62 -4.36 -13.09 0.42
CA VAL A 62 -5.63 -13.70 0.84
C VAL A 62 -5.37 -14.98 1.64
N GLU A 63 -4.49 -15.84 1.14
CA GLU A 63 -4.15 -17.10 1.82
C GLU A 63 -3.44 -16.85 3.16
N PHE A 64 -2.53 -15.88 3.20
CA PHE A 64 -1.87 -15.46 4.44
C PHE A 64 -2.88 -14.98 5.50
N LYS A 65 -3.87 -14.18 5.10
CA LYS A 65 -4.95 -13.70 5.98
C LYS A 65 -5.85 -14.84 6.46
N LYS A 66 -6.20 -15.81 5.61
CA LYS A 66 -6.97 -17.00 6.00
C LYS A 66 -6.28 -17.81 7.09
N ASN A 67 -4.95 -17.81 7.10
CA ASN A 67 -4.12 -18.44 8.12
C ASN A 67 -3.89 -17.56 9.37
N GLY A 68 -4.64 -16.48 9.53
CA GLY A 68 -4.57 -15.58 10.68
C GLY A 68 -3.51 -14.48 10.59
N GLY A 69 -2.85 -14.34 9.44
CA GLY A 69 -1.86 -13.29 9.21
C GLY A 69 -2.49 -11.90 9.05
N LYS A 70 -1.70 -10.85 9.31
CA LYS A 70 -2.09 -9.44 9.19
C LYS A 70 -1.33 -8.76 8.07
N VAL A 71 -2.05 -8.02 7.24
CA VAL A 71 -1.49 -7.23 6.13
C VAL A 71 -1.57 -5.75 6.49
N PHE A 72 -0.42 -5.08 6.44
CA PHE A 72 -0.29 -3.66 6.71
C PHE A 72 -0.04 -2.91 5.41
N GLY A 73 -0.87 -1.93 5.12
CA GLY A 73 -0.70 -1.07 3.96
C GLY A 73 0.17 0.14 4.30
N THR A 74 1.27 0.36 3.59
CA THR A 74 2.21 1.45 3.85
C THR A 74 2.19 2.47 2.71
N PHE A 75 2.17 3.78 3.04
CA PHE A 75 2.12 4.83 2.02
C PHE A 75 3.49 5.35 1.60
N CYS A 76 4.53 5.07 2.38
CA CYS A 76 5.87 5.56 2.07
C CYS A 76 6.97 4.68 2.70
N THR A 77 8.19 4.80 2.18
CA THR A 77 9.41 4.14 2.67
C THR A 77 9.86 4.62 4.05
N TYR A 78 9.21 5.62 4.64
CA TYR A 78 9.48 6.01 6.04
C TYR A 78 8.96 4.98 7.04
N VAL A 79 8.00 4.16 6.68
CA VAL A 79 7.53 3.08 7.56
C VAL A 79 8.58 1.98 7.57
N PRO A 80 9.15 1.63 8.72
CA PRO A 80 10.14 0.54 8.78
C PRO A 80 9.44 -0.82 8.68
N ASP A 81 9.43 -1.39 7.48
CA ASP A 81 8.80 -2.67 7.17
C ASP A 81 9.37 -3.83 8.02
N GLU A 82 10.62 -3.69 8.49
CA GLU A 82 11.31 -4.64 9.36
C GLU A 82 10.53 -4.89 10.65
N ILE A 83 9.89 -3.87 11.21
CA ILE A 83 9.04 -4.00 12.41
C ILE A 83 7.82 -4.85 12.10
N ILE A 84 7.21 -4.64 10.94
CA ILE A 84 6.03 -5.42 10.50
C ILE A 84 6.41 -6.88 10.30
N PHE A 85 7.52 -7.15 9.62
CA PHE A 85 8.01 -8.51 9.39
C PHE A 85 8.41 -9.20 10.69
N ALA A 86 9.09 -8.50 11.61
CA ALA A 86 9.44 -9.05 12.92
C ALA A 86 8.20 -9.45 13.75
N GLY A 87 7.09 -8.76 13.56
CA GLY A 87 5.78 -9.11 14.11
C GLY A 87 5.04 -10.23 13.37
N ASN A 88 5.67 -10.84 12.36
CA ASN A 88 5.05 -11.83 11.47
C ASN A 88 3.84 -11.27 10.69
N GLY A 89 3.87 -9.98 10.37
CA GLY A 89 2.96 -9.32 9.44
C GLY A 89 3.55 -9.24 8.03
N ILE A 90 2.76 -8.80 7.08
CA ILE A 90 3.23 -8.47 5.72
C ILE A 90 2.95 -7.00 5.44
N ALA A 91 3.97 -6.26 5.01
CA ALA A 91 3.83 -4.91 4.49
C ALA A 91 3.48 -4.94 2.99
N THR A 92 2.59 -4.07 2.56
CA THR A 92 2.26 -3.85 1.14
C THR A 92 2.14 -2.36 0.85
N GLY A 93 2.80 -1.91 -0.23
CA GLY A 93 2.75 -0.50 -0.64
C GLY A 93 1.38 -0.09 -1.18
N LEU A 94 0.86 1.05 -0.74
CA LEU A 94 -0.41 1.62 -1.18
C LEU A 94 -0.20 2.88 -2.06
N CYS A 95 0.72 2.82 -2.99
CA CYS A 95 1.17 4.00 -3.75
C CYS A 95 0.29 4.40 -4.94
N ALA A 96 -0.82 3.82 -5.24
CA ALA A 96 -1.81 4.17 -6.28
C ALA A 96 -1.34 5.17 -7.36
N GLY A 97 -0.19 4.94 -7.99
CA GLY A 97 0.49 5.87 -8.90
C GLY A 97 -0.12 5.94 -10.31
N SER A 98 -1.44 5.89 -10.46
CA SER A 98 -2.12 5.91 -11.75
C SER A 98 -3.12 7.07 -11.84
N GLN A 99 -3.14 7.74 -12.99
CA GLN A 99 -4.15 8.75 -13.33
C GLN A 99 -5.58 8.18 -13.37
N PHE A 100 -5.73 6.88 -13.53
CA PHE A 100 -7.01 6.18 -13.53
C PHE A 100 -7.84 6.49 -12.27
N TRP A 101 -7.19 6.60 -11.11
CA TRP A 101 -7.86 6.82 -9.82
C TRP A 101 -8.06 8.29 -9.44
N VAL A 102 -7.42 9.23 -10.14
CA VAL A 102 -7.52 10.67 -9.82
C VAL A 102 -8.96 11.18 -9.77
N PRO A 103 -9.83 10.89 -10.75
CA PRO A 103 -11.23 11.34 -10.70
C PRO A 103 -12.00 10.82 -9.47
N GLY A 104 -11.67 9.60 -9.01
CA GLY A 104 -12.23 9.05 -7.79
C GLY A 104 -11.92 9.88 -6.55
N GLY A 105 -10.66 10.34 -6.44
CA GLY A 105 -10.23 11.20 -5.34
C GLY A 105 -10.77 12.63 -5.40
N GLU A 106 -11.08 13.15 -6.59
CA GLU A 106 -11.66 14.49 -6.78
C GLU A 106 -13.07 14.63 -6.22
N ARG A 107 -13.72 13.52 -5.89
CA ARG A 107 -14.99 13.54 -5.15
C ARG A 107 -14.81 13.96 -3.68
N TYR A 108 -13.61 13.88 -3.15
CA TYR A 108 -13.28 14.12 -1.74
C TYR A 108 -12.34 15.31 -1.54
N LEU A 109 -11.49 15.58 -2.50
CA LEU A 109 -10.47 16.63 -2.44
C LEU A 109 -10.58 17.60 -3.62
N PRO A 110 -10.19 18.88 -3.43
CA PRO A 110 -10.17 19.86 -4.50
C PRO A 110 -9.29 19.45 -5.68
N ALA A 111 -9.65 19.88 -6.89
CA ALA A 111 -8.93 19.53 -8.12
C ALA A 111 -7.43 19.95 -8.10
N ASN A 112 -7.08 21.01 -7.36
CA ASN A 112 -5.70 21.48 -7.21
C ASN A 112 -4.86 20.69 -6.19
N THR A 113 -5.45 19.67 -5.53
CA THR A 113 -4.69 18.76 -4.68
C THR A 113 -3.76 17.87 -5.53
N CYS A 114 -2.64 17.46 -4.94
CA CYS A 114 -1.66 16.58 -5.57
C CYS A 114 -2.34 15.34 -6.21
N PRO A 115 -2.09 15.04 -7.49
CA PRO A 115 -2.71 13.90 -8.18
C PRO A 115 -2.46 12.56 -7.49
N LEU A 116 -1.27 12.37 -6.91
CA LEU A 116 -0.94 11.13 -6.20
C LEU A 116 -1.87 10.91 -5.00
N ILE A 117 -2.11 11.94 -4.20
CA ILE A 117 -3.01 11.89 -3.04
C ILE A 117 -4.45 11.60 -3.47
N LYS A 118 -4.91 12.27 -4.55
CA LYS A 118 -6.23 11.97 -5.11
C LYS A 118 -6.33 10.52 -5.62
N ALA A 119 -5.27 10.02 -6.28
CA ALA A 119 -5.24 8.65 -6.76
C ALA A 119 -5.32 7.61 -5.62
N MET A 120 -4.67 7.86 -4.50
CA MET A 120 -4.74 6.99 -3.32
C MET A 120 -6.18 6.88 -2.79
N LEU A 121 -6.90 8.00 -2.65
CA LEU A 121 -8.32 8.00 -2.28
C LEU A 121 -9.18 7.28 -3.33
N GLY A 122 -8.94 7.54 -4.61
CA GLY A 122 -9.66 6.87 -5.70
C GLY A 122 -9.46 5.35 -5.65
N ALA A 123 -8.22 4.88 -5.51
CA ALA A 123 -7.92 3.45 -5.42
C ALA A 123 -8.68 2.73 -4.30
N ARG A 124 -8.86 3.40 -3.14
CA ARG A 124 -9.65 2.88 -2.02
C ARG A 124 -11.14 2.90 -2.31
N PHE A 125 -11.69 4.07 -2.65
CA PHE A 125 -13.13 4.29 -2.68
C PHE A 125 -13.80 3.83 -3.99
N ASP A 126 -13.05 3.76 -5.11
CA ASP A 126 -13.52 3.11 -6.34
C ASP A 126 -13.43 1.59 -6.26
N ARG A 127 -12.80 1.05 -5.21
CA ARG A 127 -12.68 -0.39 -4.95
C ARG A 127 -12.05 -1.17 -6.11
N THR A 128 -11.08 -0.58 -6.77
CA THR A 128 -10.44 -1.17 -7.96
C THR A 128 -9.00 -1.63 -7.72
N CYS A 129 -8.45 -1.41 -6.52
CA CYS A 129 -7.13 -1.90 -6.14
C CYS A 129 -7.25 -2.99 -5.06
N PRO A 130 -6.79 -4.23 -5.33
CA PRO A 130 -6.89 -5.33 -4.37
C PRO A 130 -6.05 -5.10 -3.11
N PHE A 131 -4.91 -4.41 -3.22
CA PHE A 131 -4.05 -4.12 -2.07
C PHE A 131 -4.74 -3.23 -1.04
N TYR A 132 -5.49 -2.21 -1.50
CA TYR A 132 -6.31 -1.37 -0.62
C TYR A 132 -7.49 -2.13 0.03
N ARG A 133 -7.91 -3.24 -0.56
CA ARG A 133 -8.96 -4.10 0.03
C ARG A 133 -8.39 -5.14 0.98
N LEU A 134 -7.14 -5.56 0.76
CA LEU A 134 -6.47 -6.61 1.53
C LEU A 134 -5.86 -6.11 2.83
N ALA A 135 -5.31 -4.90 2.84
CA ALA A 135 -4.66 -4.37 4.03
C ALA A 135 -5.66 -4.17 5.18
N ASP A 136 -5.31 -4.68 6.35
CA ASP A 136 -6.12 -4.60 7.58
C ASP A 136 -5.98 -3.23 8.25
N ILE A 137 -4.78 -2.68 8.21
CA ILE A 137 -4.41 -1.41 8.83
C ILE A 137 -3.57 -0.63 7.84
N TYR A 138 -3.80 0.68 7.74
CA TYR A 138 -2.99 1.55 6.92
C TYR A 138 -2.03 2.35 7.80
N ILE A 139 -0.78 2.42 7.39
CA ILE A 139 0.27 3.18 8.07
C ILE A 139 0.68 4.33 7.16
N GLY A 140 0.47 5.54 7.65
CA GLY A 140 0.79 6.76 6.94
C GLY A 140 1.75 7.64 7.72
N GLU A 141 2.36 8.60 7.05
CA GLU A 141 3.25 9.59 7.64
C GLU A 141 2.81 11.01 7.31
N ASN A 142 3.00 11.94 8.24
CA ASN A 142 2.49 13.31 8.15
C ASN A 142 3.41 14.27 7.34
N THR A 143 4.00 13.80 6.25
CA THR A 143 5.00 14.56 5.48
C THR A 143 4.46 15.77 4.71
N CYS A 144 3.15 15.83 4.44
CA CYS A 144 2.53 17.02 3.85
C CYS A 144 1.05 17.17 4.26
N ASP A 145 0.50 18.37 4.08
CA ASP A 145 -0.89 18.67 4.48
C ASP A 145 -1.92 17.89 3.64
N GLY A 146 -1.59 17.61 2.38
CA GLY A 146 -2.46 16.80 1.53
C GLY A 146 -2.60 15.37 2.08
N LYS A 147 -1.51 14.73 2.50
CA LYS A 147 -1.54 13.41 3.13
C LYS A 147 -2.30 13.40 4.45
N LYS A 148 -2.07 14.41 5.31
CA LYS A 148 -2.83 14.53 6.55
C LYS A 148 -4.33 14.53 6.29
N LYS A 149 -4.78 15.31 5.28
CA LYS A 149 -6.20 15.37 4.92
C LYS A 149 -6.71 14.08 4.29
N GLU A 150 -5.90 13.43 3.47
CA GLU A 150 -6.19 12.11 2.92
C GLU A 150 -6.42 11.09 4.05
N TYR A 151 -5.53 11.04 5.04
CA TYR A 151 -5.62 10.09 6.15
C TYR A 151 -6.82 10.33 7.06
N GLU A 152 -7.24 11.59 7.26
CA GLU A 152 -8.50 11.89 7.92
C GLU A 152 -9.69 11.27 7.19
N ILE A 153 -9.69 11.34 5.85
CA ILE A 153 -10.77 10.78 5.01
C ILE A 153 -10.70 9.25 5.03
N LEU A 154 -9.52 8.66 4.81
CA LEU A 154 -9.33 7.20 4.85
C LEU A 154 -9.69 6.61 6.22
N GLY A 155 -9.35 7.30 7.30
CA GLY A 155 -9.64 6.89 8.68
C GLY A 155 -11.13 6.81 9.02
N THR A 156 -12.01 7.30 8.15
CA THR A 156 -13.47 7.07 8.30
C THR A 156 -13.90 5.66 7.86
N ASP A 157 -13.04 4.93 7.13
CA ASP A 157 -13.37 3.66 6.51
C ASP A 157 -12.40 2.52 6.88
N VAL A 158 -11.19 2.85 7.32
CA VAL A 158 -10.16 1.89 7.69
C VAL A 158 -9.37 2.36 8.90
N GLN A 159 -8.85 1.41 9.68
CA GLN A 159 -7.94 1.73 10.79
C GLN A 159 -6.64 2.34 10.26
N MET A 160 -6.28 3.52 10.79
CA MET A 160 -5.05 4.23 10.44
C MET A 160 -4.09 4.27 11.62
N HIS A 161 -2.81 4.09 11.36
CA HIS A 161 -1.71 4.45 12.25
C HIS A 161 -0.89 5.55 11.57
N ILE A 162 -0.74 6.68 12.21
CA ILE A 162 -0.05 7.85 11.63
C ILE A 162 1.26 8.09 12.39
N MET A 163 2.37 8.00 11.67
CA MET A 163 3.70 8.34 12.18
C MET A 163 3.96 9.84 12.03
N ASP A 164 4.26 10.51 13.12
CA ASP A 164 4.53 11.95 13.14
C ASP A 164 6.03 12.24 12.91
N LEU A 165 6.42 12.30 11.64
CA LEU A 165 7.80 12.47 11.25
C LEU A 165 8.37 13.84 11.64
N PRO A 166 9.57 13.90 12.23
CA PRO A 166 10.24 15.15 12.52
C PRO A 166 10.71 15.85 11.23
N GLN A 167 10.60 17.18 11.22
CA GLN A 167 11.01 17.99 10.06
C GLN A 167 12.53 18.29 10.04
N MET A 168 13.24 18.03 11.14
CA MET A 168 14.65 18.34 11.32
C MET A 168 15.41 17.10 11.79
N LYS A 169 16.74 17.21 11.87
CA LYS A 169 17.64 16.11 12.29
C LYS A 169 18.43 16.47 13.56
N ARG A 170 17.84 17.22 14.47
CA ARG A 170 18.43 17.57 15.80
C ARG A 170 18.32 16.35 16.74
N PRO A 171 19.11 16.27 17.82
CA PRO A 171 18.99 15.16 18.78
C PRO A 171 17.55 14.85 19.19
N LYS A 172 16.78 15.85 19.56
CA LYS A 172 15.37 15.68 19.92
C LYS A 172 14.47 15.18 18.79
N ASP A 173 14.85 15.42 17.54
CA ASP A 173 14.10 14.94 16.38
C ASP A 173 14.40 13.45 16.14
N ILE A 174 15.61 13.02 16.44
CA ILE A 174 16.00 11.61 16.42
C ILE A 174 15.31 10.83 17.55
N GLU A 175 15.23 11.41 18.75
CA GLU A 175 14.48 10.84 19.86
C GLU A 175 13.00 10.67 19.49
N LYS A 176 12.37 11.71 18.94
CA LYS A 176 10.99 11.64 18.44
C LYS A 176 10.81 10.52 17.40
N TRP A 177 11.73 10.40 16.45
CA TRP A 177 11.66 9.33 15.47
C TRP A 177 11.76 7.93 16.11
N ALA A 178 12.62 7.77 17.09
CA ALA A 178 12.71 6.52 17.84
C ALA A 178 11.39 6.19 18.58
N ASP A 179 10.74 7.19 19.18
CA ASP A 179 9.45 7.02 19.84
C ASP A 179 8.37 6.56 18.83
N GLU A 180 8.30 7.19 17.65
CA GLU A 180 7.36 6.77 16.59
C GLU A 180 7.60 5.32 16.12
N CYS A 181 8.87 4.89 16.07
CA CYS A 181 9.20 3.49 15.75
C CYS A 181 8.76 2.53 16.88
N HIS A 182 8.86 2.96 18.14
CA HIS A 182 8.36 2.18 19.28
C HIS A 182 6.84 2.09 19.28
N ASP A 183 6.13 3.18 19.01
CA ASP A 183 4.67 3.19 18.89
C ASP A 183 4.19 2.27 17.76
N LEU A 184 4.90 2.28 16.62
CA LEU A 184 4.66 1.35 15.53
C LEU A 184 4.86 -0.11 15.98
N LEU A 185 5.96 -0.40 16.70
CA LEU A 185 6.25 -1.74 17.20
C LEU A 185 5.14 -2.22 18.14
N GLU A 186 4.72 -1.41 19.09
CA GLU A 186 3.62 -1.75 20.01
C GLU A 186 2.31 -2.01 19.26
N MET A 187 2.00 -1.18 18.25
CA MET A 187 0.83 -1.37 17.43
C MET A 187 0.89 -2.70 16.66
N VAL A 188 2.03 -3.03 16.04
CA VAL A 188 2.21 -4.29 15.31
C VAL A 188 2.10 -5.49 16.24
N GLU A 189 2.72 -5.45 17.42
CA GLU A 189 2.58 -6.53 18.43
C GLU A 189 1.13 -6.74 18.84
N LYS A 190 0.39 -5.65 19.07
CA LYS A 190 -1.02 -5.70 19.47
C LYS A 190 -1.88 -6.35 18.38
N GLU A 191 -1.68 -5.95 17.14
CA GLU A 191 -2.53 -6.37 16.03
C GLU A 191 -2.23 -7.79 15.53
N THR A 192 -0.97 -8.21 15.63
CA THR A 192 -0.55 -9.57 15.23
C THR A 192 -0.60 -10.57 16.38
N GLY A 193 -0.60 -10.10 17.64
CA GLY A 193 -0.46 -10.94 18.83
C GLY A 193 0.94 -11.51 19.03
N ASN A 194 1.93 -11.11 18.23
CA ASN A 194 3.29 -11.61 18.28
C ASN A 194 4.23 -10.62 18.95
N LYS A 195 5.05 -11.09 19.89
CA LYS A 195 6.10 -10.26 20.48
C LYS A 195 7.29 -10.12 19.53
N ILE A 196 7.76 -8.88 19.40
CA ILE A 196 8.93 -8.50 18.61
C ILE A 196 10.13 -8.45 19.54
N THR A 197 11.14 -9.27 19.24
CA THR A 197 12.38 -9.31 20.01
C THR A 197 13.55 -8.75 19.17
N PRO A 198 14.66 -8.33 19.83
CA PRO A 198 15.84 -7.87 19.10
C PRO A 198 16.35 -8.89 18.07
N GLU A 199 16.24 -10.18 18.35
CA GLU A 199 16.67 -11.25 17.44
C GLU A 199 15.80 -11.34 16.18
N LYS A 200 14.52 -10.95 16.26
CA LYS A 200 13.62 -10.91 15.10
C LYS A 200 13.81 -9.66 14.24
N LEU A 201 14.40 -8.60 14.81
CA LEU A 201 14.73 -7.37 14.09
C LEU A 201 16.12 -7.42 13.44
N ALA A 202 17.00 -8.36 13.84
CA ALA A 202 18.35 -8.54 13.32
C ALA A 202 18.36 -9.38 12.04
#